data_7e6851f05804c78800791478f7c00f74
#
_entry.id   7e6851f05804c78800791478f7c00f74
#
_cell.length_a   1.000
_cell.length_b   1.000
_cell.length_c   1.000
_cell.angle_alpha   90.00
_cell.angle_beta   90.00
_cell.angle_gamma   90.00
#
_symmetry.space_group_name_H-M   'P 1'
#
loop_
_entity.id
_entity.type
_entity.pdbx_description
1 polymer ?
#
loop_
_entity_poly.entity_id
_entity_poly.type
_entity_poly.pdbx_seq_one_letter_code
_entity_poly.pdbx_strand_id
1 'polypeptide(L)'
;MSLAAHSRLFFRSLIGALVAAPIAAHADELPPGWSGKGQAGYVMSRGNSKTDSANAKLDLNLLRNDWKHNLSLDGLFGRSAGITSAERWDARLQSNYQYSLHMFSFAALSYQDDRFSGFQYQASASGGLGYKFFDSDTTKLSGQLGVGYRSLRPELLIKDATGAVIDRIPLQTQTEAVGTAGVDFSHQFNASTRLLNKLIAESGSSNTSIRNDLSLEVKMNRKLSLAAGFSVLENTKPPAGLKRTDTITTLNLVYAFPAHH
;
A
#
# COMPACT_ATOMS: atom_id res chain seq x y z
N MET A 1 22.81 37.11 2.91
CA MET A 1 23.92 36.25 2.47
C MET A 1 23.62 34.85 2.96
N SER A 2 23.23 34.16 2.16
CA SER A 2 22.94 32.87 1.55
C SER A 2 23.90 31.76 1.99
N LEU A 3 23.37 30.78 2.74
CA LEU A 3 24.01 29.48 3.03
C LEU A 3 22.93 28.43 3.37
N ALA A 4 21.97 28.22 2.47
CA ALA A 4 20.92 27.19 2.66
C ALA A 4 20.50 26.49 1.35
N ALA A 5 21.38 26.41 0.35
CA ALA A 5 20.99 25.91 -0.99
C ALA A 5 21.66 24.61 -1.43
N HIS A 6 22.47 23.92 -0.60
CA HIS A 6 23.30 22.81 -1.10
C HIS A 6 23.00 21.39 -0.56
N SER A 7 21.94 21.20 0.24
CA SER A 7 21.67 19.84 0.79
C SER A 7 20.56 19.05 0.07
N ARG A 8 19.95 19.59 -0.99
CA ARG A 8 18.80 18.95 -1.65
C ARG A 8 19.13 18.15 -2.93
N LEU A 9 20.37 18.18 -3.39
CA LEU A 9 20.78 17.52 -4.64
C LEU A 9 21.24 16.06 -4.50
N PHE A 10 21.57 15.58 -3.30
CA PHE A 10 22.13 14.24 -3.12
C PHE A 10 21.11 13.11 -3.02
N PHE A 11 19.82 13.40 -2.82
CA PHE A 11 18.79 12.36 -2.70
C PHE A 11 18.09 12.00 -4.02
N ARG A 12 18.32 12.77 -5.08
CA ARG A 12 17.64 12.57 -6.39
C ARG A 12 18.24 11.48 -7.27
N SER A 13 19.46 11.02 -7.00
CA SER A 13 20.19 10.08 -7.87
C SER A 13 20.09 8.61 -7.46
N LEU A 14 19.48 8.29 -6.29
CA LEU A 14 19.47 6.92 -5.78
C LEU A 14 18.24 6.10 -6.21
N ILE A 15 17.21 6.75 -6.74
CA ILE A 15 15.93 6.08 -7.09
C ILE A 15 15.96 5.45 -8.49
N GLY A 16 16.87 5.91 -9.35
CA GLY A 16 17.00 5.37 -10.72
C GLY A 16 17.69 4.00 -10.84
N ALA A 17 18.36 3.53 -9.81
CA ALA A 17 19.21 2.33 -9.87
C ALA A 17 18.59 1.07 -9.25
N LEU A 18 17.41 1.16 -8.61
CA LEU A 18 16.83 0.02 -7.89
C LEU A 18 15.94 -0.89 -8.75
N VAL A 19 15.71 -0.55 -10.02
CA VAL A 19 14.80 -1.31 -10.92
C VAL A 19 15.53 -2.34 -11.77
N ALA A 20 16.86 -2.38 -11.77
CA ALA A 20 17.65 -3.26 -12.64
C ALA A 20 18.64 -4.18 -11.90
N ALA A 21 18.47 -4.41 -10.61
CA ALA A 21 19.18 -5.54 -10.03
C ALA A 21 18.47 -6.82 -10.45
N PRO A 22 19.18 -7.80 -11.07
CA PRO A 22 18.60 -9.11 -11.25
C PRO A 22 18.34 -9.68 -9.86
N ILE A 23 17.08 -9.76 -9.47
CA ILE A 23 16.63 -10.60 -8.36
C ILE A 23 16.73 -12.08 -8.84
N ALA A 24 17.89 -12.41 -9.34
CA ALA A 24 18.33 -13.77 -9.59
C ALA A 24 19.37 -14.10 -8.56
N ALA A 25 18.99 -14.07 -7.30
CA ALA A 25 19.87 -14.54 -6.26
C ALA A 25 19.02 -15.25 -5.22
N HIS A 26 19.04 -16.58 -5.24
CA HIS A 26 18.85 -17.44 -4.07
C HIS A 26 17.65 -17.08 -3.14
N ALA A 27 16.50 -16.72 -3.75
CA ALA A 27 15.23 -16.67 -3.02
C ALA A 27 14.69 -18.09 -2.83
N ASP A 28 15.57 -19.01 -2.46
CA ASP A 28 15.17 -20.41 -2.46
C ASP A 28 14.34 -20.75 -1.26
N GLU A 29 14.21 -20.10 -0.22
CA GLU A 29 13.28 -20.44 0.87
C GLU A 29 13.43 -19.43 2.01
N LEU A 30 12.32 -18.84 2.40
CA LEU A 30 12.27 -17.99 3.58
C LEU A 30 12.48 -18.86 4.85
N PRO A 31 13.05 -18.31 5.94
CA PRO A 31 13.20 -19.06 7.20
C PRO A 31 11.86 -19.60 7.71
N PRO A 32 11.86 -20.63 8.58
CA PRO A 32 10.64 -21.20 9.15
C PRO A 32 9.70 -20.14 9.74
N GLY A 33 8.41 -20.28 9.44
CA GLY A 33 7.38 -19.31 9.85
C GLY A 33 7.23 -18.10 8.94
N TRP A 34 8.16 -17.86 8.01
CA TRP A 34 8.07 -16.77 7.04
C TRP A 34 7.36 -17.24 5.77
N SER A 35 6.54 -16.36 5.22
CA SER A 35 5.95 -16.48 3.89
C SER A 35 5.81 -15.12 3.28
N GLY A 36 5.66 -15.02 1.97
CA GLY A 36 5.51 -13.73 1.34
C GLY A 36 5.10 -13.80 -0.11
N LYS A 37 4.87 -12.62 -0.68
CA LYS A 37 4.56 -12.41 -2.08
C LYS A 37 5.24 -11.15 -2.58
N GLY A 38 5.91 -11.25 -3.72
CA GLY A 38 6.32 -10.11 -4.54
C GLY A 38 5.36 -9.97 -5.72
N GLN A 39 4.96 -8.76 -6.02
CA GLN A 39 4.09 -8.44 -7.16
C GLN A 39 4.73 -7.34 -7.97
N ALA A 40 4.65 -7.42 -9.29
CA ALA A 40 5.10 -6.38 -10.19
C ALA A 40 4.15 -6.27 -11.39
N GLY A 41 3.82 -5.04 -11.76
CA GLY A 41 3.00 -4.72 -12.91
C GLY A 41 3.60 -3.56 -13.72
N TYR A 42 3.41 -3.60 -15.01
CA TYR A 42 3.80 -2.52 -15.91
C TYR A 42 2.79 -2.39 -17.04
N VAL A 43 2.36 -1.17 -17.31
CA VAL A 43 1.47 -0.83 -18.41
C VAL A 43 2.11 0.26 -19.25
N MET A 44 2.16 0.04 -20.56
CA MET A 44 2.65 1.00 -21.54
C MET A 44 1.60 1.22 -22.61
N SER A 45 1.22 2.48 -22.84
CA SER A 45 0.34 2.88 -23.95
C SER A 45 1.10 3.81 -24.90
N ARG A 46 0.97 3.56 -26.19
CA ARG A 46 1.55 4.36 -27.25
C ARG A 46 0.52 4.59 -28.34
N GLY A 47 0.56 5.76 -28.97
CA GLY A 47 -0.38 6.19 -30.00
C GLY A 47 -0.89 7.58 -29.71
N ASN A 48 -2.21 7.77 -29.67
CA ASN A 48 -2.83 9.04 -29.34
C ASN A 48 -2.57 9.49 -27.89
N SER A 49 -2.29 8.54 -26.99
CA SER A 49 -1.79 8.79 -25.65
C SER A 49 -0.43 8.11 -25.43
N LYS A 50 0.43 8.73 -24.62
CA LYS A 50 1.70 8.14 -24.17
C LYS A 50 1.63 8.02 -22.66
N THR A 51 1.39 6.82 -22.15
CA THR A 51 1.31 6.56 -20.70
C THR A 51 2.22 5.40 -20.35
N ASP A 52 2.97 5.56 -19.29
CA ASP A 52 3.79 4.54 -18.66
C ASP A 52 3.38 4.44 -17.20
N SER A 53 3.09 3.26 -16.70
CA SER A 53 2.80 3.01 -15.30
C SER A 53 3.48 1.73 -14.85
N ALA A 54 4.11 1.78 -13.69
CA ALA A 54 4.74 0.65 -13.03
C ALA A 54 4.30 0.60 -11.58
N ASN A 55 4.06 -0.58 -11.05
CA ASN A 55 3.82 -0.80 -9.65
C ASN A 55 4.58 -2.03 -9.16
N ALA A 56 4.98 -1.99 -7.90
CA ALA A 56 5.58 -3.13 -7.21
C ALA A 56 5.00 -3.22 -5.80
N LYS A 57 4.80 -4.44 -5.32
CA LYS A 57 4.35 -4.71 -3.96
C LYS A 57 5.11 -5.89 -3.38
N LEU A 58 5.47 -5.78 -2.10
CA LEU A 58 6.05 -6.85 -1.31
C LEU A 58 5.21 -7.04 -0.05
N ASP A 59 4.67 -8.22 0.16
CA ASP A 59 4.00 -8.64 1.38
C ASP A 59 4.83 -9.75 2.03
N LEU A 60 5.29 -9.53 3.26
CA LEU A 60 5.97 -10.52 4.08
C LEU A 60 5.15 -10.83 5.31
N ASN A 61 5.03 -12.11 5.63
CA ASN A 61 4.35 -12.59 6.82
C ASN A 61 5.30 -13.42 7.65
N LEU A 62 5.29 -13.21 8.96
CA LEU A 62 5.93 -14.07 9.94
C LEU A 62 4.88 -14.60 10.91
N LEU A 63 4.77 -15.91 10.96
CA LEU A 63 3.93 -16.63 11.92
C LEU A 63 4.83 -17.28 12.97
N ARG A 64 4.66 -16.90 14.24
CA ARG A 64 5.44 -17.47 15.34
C ARG A 64 4.56 -17.59 16.59
N ASN A 65 4.26 -18.82 16.98
CA ASN A 65 3.30 -19.12 18.05
C ASN A 65 1.95 -18.42 17.77
N ASP A 66 1.46 -17.63 18.72
CA ASP A 66 0.21 -16.86 18.63
C ASP A 66 0.37 -15.51 17.93
N TRP A 67 1.58 -15.17 17.47
CA TRP A 67 1.88 -13.92 16.79
C TRP A 67 1.88 -14.08 15.27
N LYS A 68 1.23 -13.14 14.62
CA LYS A 68 1.29 -12.96 13.16
C LYS A 68 1.72 -11.53 12.86
N HIS A 69 2.91 -11.39 12.25
CA HIS A 69 3.40 -10.09 11.77
C HIS A 69 3.24 -10.04 10.26
N ASN A 70 2.81 -8.90 9.75
CA ASN A 70 2.71 -8.62 8.32
C ASN A 70 3.43 -7.30 8.02
N LEU A 71 4.37 -7.31 7.08
CA LEU A 71 4.98 -6.14 6.47
C LEU A 71 4.53 -6.06 5.02
N SER A 72 3.95 -4.93 4.64
CA SER A 72 3.56 -4.60 3.27
C SER A 72 4.29 -3.35 2.81
N LEU A 73 4.93 -3.43 1.66
CA LEU A 73 5.58 -2.31 0.97
C LEU A 73 4.98 -2.20 -0.42
N ASP A 74 4.52 -1.02 -0.78
CA ASP A 74 3.91 -0.75 -2.09
C ASP A 74 4.60 0.44 -2.74
N GLY A 75 4.81 0.37 -4.06
CA GLY A 75 5.30 1.46 -4.89
C GLY A 75 4.47 1.61 -6.15
N LEU A 76 4.13 2.83 -6.51
CA LEU A 76 3.45 3.18 -7.76
C LEU A 76 4.19 4.33 -8.43
N PHE A 77 4.45 4.18 -9.72
CA PHE A 77 5.01 5.22 -10.57
C PHE A 77 4.19 5.33 -11.85
N GLY A 78 3.89 6.55 -12.29
CA GLY A 78 3.17 6.79 -13.53
C GLY A 78 3.66 8.04 -14.26
N ARG A 79 3.63 7.98 -15.58
CA ARG A 79 3.87 9.11 -16.48
C ARG A 79 2.78 9.20 -17.53
N SER A 80 2.38 10.42 -17.85
CA SER A 80 1.47 10.71 -18.95
C SER A 80 2.06 11.82 -19.81
N ALA A 81 2.20 11.58 -21.12
CA ALA A 81 2.83 12.51 -22.07
C ALA A 81 4.23 13.01 -21.62
N GLY A 82 5.00 12.15 -20.95
CA GLY A 82 6.34 12.50 -20.44
C GLY A 82 6.34 13.20 -19.06
N ILE A 83 5.19 13.60 -18.55
CA ILE A 83 5.03 14.25 -17.26
C ILE A 83 4.70 13.19 -16.20
N THR A 84 5.38 13.22 -15.03
CA THR A 84 5.05 12.33 -13.91
C THR A 84 3.64 12.62 -13.42
N SER A 85 2.80 11.61 -13.40
CA SER A 85 1.37 11.70 -13.04
C SER A 85 1.01 10.90 -11.80
N ALA A 86 1.87 9.99 -11.35
CA ALA A 86 1.75 9.25 -10.10
C ALA A 86 3.15 8.93 -9.58
N GLU A 87 3.34 9.08 -8.26
CA GLU A 87 4.54 8.67 -7.54
C GLU A 87 4.15 8.48 -6.08
N ARG A 88 4.06 7.22 -5.63
CA ARG A 88 3.60 6.88 -4.29
C ARG A 88 4.40 5.72 -3.71
N TRP A 89 4.65 5.81 -2.40
CA TRP A 89 5.23 4.78 -1.56
C TRP A 89 4.38 4.58 -0.32
N ASP A 90 4.05 3.36 -0.04
CA ASP A 90 3.33 2.95 1.16
C ASP A 90 4.14 1.89 1.91
N ALA A 91 4.23 2.02 3.22
CA ALA A 91 4.78 0.99 4.11
C ALA A 91 3.80 0.74 5.26
N ARG A 92 3.49 -0.51 5.54
CA ARG A 92 2.62 -0.91 6.63
C ARG A 92 3.17 -2.11 7.36
N LEU A 93 3.26 -2.00 8.69
CA LEU A 93 3.58 -3.10 9.58
C LEU A 93 2.37 -3.34 10.49
N GLN A 94 1.88 -4.57 10.57
CA GLN A 94 0.83 -4.97 11.48
C GLN A 94 1.24 -6.24 12.22
N SER A 95 1.07 -6.23 13.54
CA SER A 95 1.33 -7.36 14.42
C SER A 95 0.03 -7.74 15.11
N ASN A 96 -0.38 -8.99 15.00
CA ASN A 96 -1.57 -9.54 15.62
C ASN A 96 -1.16 -10.58 16.67
N TYR A 97 -1.73 -10.50 17.86
CA TYR A 97 -1.64 -11.53 18.89
C TYR A 97 -2.99 -12.24 19.03
N GLN A 98 -3.00 -13.53 18.77
CA GLN A 98 -4.21 -14.36 18.83
C GLN A 98 -4.32 -15.00 20.21
N TYR A 99 -5.36 -14.65 20.97
CA TYR A 99 -5.59 -15.19 22.31
C TYR A 99 -6.79 -16.16 22.37
N SER A 100 -7.52 -16.32 21.27
CA SER A 100 -8.52 -17.38 21.10
C SER A 100 -8.65 -17.76 19.63
N LEU A 101 -9.45 -18.79 19.31
CA LEU A 101 -9.69 -19.22 17.92
C LEU A 101 -10.23 -18.08 17.03
N HIS A 102 -11.00 -17.15 17.60
CA HIS A 102 -11.69 -16.12 16.84
C HIS A 102 -11.20 -14.71 17.17
N MET A 103 -10.60 -14.49 18.34
CA MET A 103 -10.27 -13.13 18.80
C MET A 103 -8.77 -12.88 18.76
N PHE A 104 -8.38 -11.68 18.33
CA PHE A 104 -7.01 -11.20 18.35
C PHE A 104 -6.94 -9.72 18.72
N SER A 105 -5.82 -9.29 19.26
CA SER A 105 -5.45 -7.87 19.34
C SER A 105 -4.49 -7.53 18.22
N PHE A 106 -4.47 -6.28 17.80
CA PHE A 106 -3.52 -5.82 16.80
C PHE A 106 -2.83 -4.51 17.20
N ALA A 107 -1.63 -4.33 16.69
CA ALA A 107 -0.93 -3.05 16.61
C ALA A 107 -0.47 -2.85 15.15
N ALA A 108 -0.66 -1.65 14.63
CA ALA A 108 -0.32 -1.32 13.25
C ALA A 108 0.39 0.04 13.17
N LEU A 109 1.40 0.09 12.29
CA LEU A 109 2.09 1.30 11.88
C LEU A 109 1.91 1.44 10.37
N SER A 110 1.65 2.64 9.88
CA SER A 110 1.61 2.94 8.46
C SER A 110 2.35 4.23 8.14
N TYR A 111 2.93 4.27 6.96
CA TYR A 111 3.56 5.45 6.39
C TYR A 111 3.24 5.51 4.90
N GLN A 112 2.83 6.65 4.42
CA GLN A 112 2.53 6.92 3.01
C GLN A 112 3.17 8.24 2.59
N ASP A 113 3.85 8.21 1.46
CA ASP A 113 4.33 9.38 0.72
C ASP A 113 3.73 9.30 -0.69
N ASP A 114 2.83 10.22 -1.01
CA ASP A 114 2.15 10.30 -2.30
C ASP A 114 2.24 11.74 -2.82
N ARG A 115 3.07 11.91 -3.84
CA ARG A 115 3.37 13.23 -4.44
C ARG A 115 2.18 13.93 -5.07
N PHE A 116 1.05 13.26 -5.25
CA PHE A 116 -0.15 13.79 -5.90
C PHE A 116 -1.36 13.85 -4.97
N SER A 117 -1.22 13.38 -3.73
CA SER A 117 -2.28 13.38 -2.73
C SER A 117 -2.50 14.72 -2.03
N GLY A 118 -1.58 15.70 -2.22
CA GLY A 118 -1.58 16.96 -1.48
C GLY A 118 -1.09 16.84 -0.04
N PHE A 119 -0.47 15.71 0.30
CA PHE A 119 0.21 15.50 1.57
C PHE A 119 1.66 15.15 1.30
N GLN A 120 2.60 15.79 2.01
CA GLN A 120 4.00 15.45 1.96
C GLN A 120 4.23 14.04 2.52
N TYR A 121 3.53 13.71 3.60
CA TYR A 121 3.45 12.36 4.17
C TYR A 121 2.18 12.20 5.00
N GLN A 122 1.81 10.96 5.20
CA GLN A 122 0.81 10.54 6.19
C GLN A 122 1.39 9.34 6.95
N ALA A 123 1.41 9.42 8.28
CA ALA A 123 1.88 8.35 9.15
C ALA A 123 0.82 8.07 10.22
N SER A 124 0.58 6.81 10.53
CA SER A 124 -0.33 6.45 11.62
C SER A 124 0.23 5.32 12.47
N ALA A 125 -0.18 5.33 13.75
CA ALA A 125 0.02 4.24 14.70
C ALA A 125 -1.32 3.94 15.35
N SER A 126 -1.75 2.69 15.31
CA SER A 126 -3.06 2.27 15.84
C SER A 126 -2.98 0.91 16.51
N GLY A 127 -3.95 0.65 17.40
CA GLY A 127 -4.11 -0.64 18.04
C GLY A 127 -5.56 -0.89 18.40
N GLY A 128 -5.92 -2.14 18.56
CA GLY A 128 -7.30 -2.52 18.84
C GLY A 128 -7.52 -4.02 18.90
N LEU A 129 -8.77 -4.40 18.69
CA LEU A 129 -9.24 -5.77 18.74
C LEU A 129 -9.80 -6.19 17.39
N GLY A 130 -9.69 -7.47 17.09
CA GLY A 130 -10.25 -8.07 15.89
C GLY A 130 -10.95 -9.40 16.17
N TYR A 131 -11.84 -9.75 15.26
CA TYR A 131 -12.61 -10.98 15.31
C TYR A 131 -12.62 -11.67 13.97
N LYS A 132 -12.40 -13.00 13.95
CA LYS A 132 -12.50 -13.87 12.77
C LYS A 132 -13.91 -14.41 12.69
N PHE A 133 -14.71 -13.92 11.76
CA PHE A 133 -16.08 -14.38 11.52
C PHE A 133 -16.10 -15.73 10.82
N PHE A 134 -15.19 -15.90 9.85
CA PHE A 134 -14.95 -17.15 9.13
C PHE A 134 -13.46 -17.41 9.04
N ASP A 135 -13.03 -18.63 9.32
CA ASP A 135 -11.63 -19.08 9.19
C ASP A 135 -11.62 -20.54 8.72
N SER A 136 -12.17 -20.76 7.50
CA SER A 136 -12.16 -22.06 6.82
C SER A 136 -11.07 -22.09 5.75
N ASP A 137 -10.82 -23.28 5.18
CA ASP A 137 -9.83 -23.45 4.11
C ASP A 137 -10.19 -22.67 2.85
N THR A 138 -11.48 -22.45 2.59
CA THR A 138 -11.95 -21.77 1.38
C THR A 138 -12.32 -20.31 1.63
N THR A 139 -12.81 -19.96 2.83
CA THR A 139 -13.31 -18.61 3.11
C THR A 139 -12.77 -18.12 4.43
N LYS A 140 -12.17 -16.92 4.39
CA LYS A 140 -11.72 -16.22 5.58
C LYS A 140 -12.33 -14.82 5.58
N LEU A 141 -12.89 -14.43 6.72
CA LEU A 141 -13.41 -13.10 6.96
C LEU A 141 -13.06 -12.67 8.37
N SER A 142 -12.36 -11.57 8.50
CA SER A 142 -12.08 -10.95 9.79
C SER A 142 -12.39 -9.47 9.75
N GLY A 143 -12.80 -8.94 10.90
CA GLY A 143 -13.00 -7.52 11.12
C GLY A 143 -12.15 -7.06 12.31
N GLN A 144 -11.75 -5.80 12.31
CA GLN A 144 -10.99 -5.19 13.40
C GLN A 144 -11.45 -3.76 13.65
N LEU A 145 -11.44 -3.34 14.91
CA LEU A 145 -11.73 -1.98 15.34
C LEU A 145 -10.64 -1.53 16.31
N GLY A 146 -10.28 -0.26 16.24
CA GLY A 146 -9.22 0.27 17.06
C GLY A 146 -9.22 1.78 17.13
N VAL A 147 -8.22 2.28 17.83
CA VAL A 147 -7.93 3.70 17.98
C VAL A 147 -6.45 3.93 17.74
N GLY A 148 -6.11 5.15 17.39
CA GLY A 148 -4.72 5.49 17.11
C GLY A 148 -4.49 6.98 17.00
N TYR A 149 -3.30 7.30 16.54
CA TYR A 149 -2.89 8.65 16.18
C TYR A 149 -2.41 8.67 14.74
N ARG A 150 -2.79 9.72 14.03
CA ARG A 150 -2.33 10.01 12.67
C ARG A 150 -1.63 11.36 12.66
N SER A 151 -0.46 11.40 12.02
CA SER A 151 0.28 12.61 11.70
C SER A 151 0.29 12.77 10.18
N LEU A 152 -0.13 13.92 9.69
CA LEU A 152 -0.14 14.25 8.27
C LEU A 152 0.42 15.66 8.07
N ARG A 153 1.10 15.85 6.96
CA ARG A 153 1.62 17.17 6.56
C ARG A 153 1.03 17.56 5.22
N PRO A 154 -0.01 18.41 5.20
CA PRO A 154 -0.56 18.90 3.96
C PRO A 154 0.47 19.74 3.19
N GLU A 155 0.33 19.79 1.86
CA GLU A 155 1.12 20.67 1.01
C GLU A 155 0.24 21.32 -0.06
N LEU A 156 0.62 22.53 -0.45
CA LEU A 156 0.02 23.23 -1.58
C LEU A 156 0.80 22.85 -2.85
N LEU A 157 0.11 22.25 -3.81
CA LEU A 157 0.69 21.90 -5.11
C LEU A 157 0.54 23.07 -6.08
N ILE A 158 1.66 23.61 -6.55
CA ILE A 158 1.69 24.62 -7.61
C ILE A 158 1.86 23.88 -8.93
N LYS A 159 0.90 24.07 -9.84
CA LYS A 159 0.89 23.44 -11.17
C LYS A 159 1.10 24.49 -12.24
N ASP A 160 1.81 24.13 -13.29
CA ASP A 160 1.92 24.94 -14.51
C ASP A 160 0.67 24.81 -15.40
N ALA A 161 0.68 25.51 -16.54
CA ALA A 161 -0.43 25.49 -17.51
C ALA A 161 -0.68 24.09 -18.12
N THR A 162 0.29 23.17 -18.04
CA THR A 162 0.17 21.78 -18.52
C THR A 162 -0.37 20.83 -17.44
N GLY A 163 -0.54 21.33 -16.20
CA GLY A 163 -0.94 20.53 -15.04
C GLY A 163 0.21 19.83 -14.34
N ALA A 164 1.46 20.04 -14.78
CA ALA A 164 2.63 19.48 -14.10
C ALA A 164 2.87 20.20 -12.76
N VAL A 165 3.19 19.44 -11.71
CA VAL A 165 3.55 19.99 -10.40
C VAL A 165 4.96 20.58 -10.49
N ILE A 166 5.08 21.91 -10.44
CA ILE A 166 6.34 22.65 -10.53
C ILE A 166 6.91 23.03 -9.17
N ASP A 167 6.07 23.17 -8.15
CA ASP A 167 6.51 23.48 -6.79
C ASP A 167 5.54 22.88 -5.75
N ARG A 168 6.01 22.77 -4.50
CA ARG A 168 5.30 22.19 -3.37
C ARG A 168 5.64 22.96 -2.11
N ILE A 169 4.65 23.55 -1.50
CA ILE A 169 4.77 24.33 -0.28
C ILE A 169 4.21 23.51 0.88
N PRO A 170 5.07 22.93 1.74
CA PRO A 170 4.59 22.16 2.89
C PRO A 170 3.95 23.11 3.91
N LEU A 171 2.79 22.70 4.42
CA LEU A 171 2.05 23.39 5.46
C LEU A 171 2.42 22.82 6.85
N GLN A 172 1.76 23.29 7.89
CA GLN A 172 1.98 22.78 9.25
C GLN A 172 1.55 21.33 9.38
N THR A 173 2.36 20.54 10.09
CA THR A 173 2.02 19.18 10.46
C THR A 173 0.80 19.16 11.37
N GLN A 174 -0.15 18.30 11.07
CA GLN A 174 -1.35 18.06 11.86
C GLN A 174 -1.27 16.68 12.48
N THR A 175 -1.56 16.59 13.76
CA THR A 175 -1.62 15.31 14.49
C THR A 175 -2.98 15.21 15.16
N GLU A 176 -3.65 14.08 14.99
CA GLU A 176 -4.99 13.86 15.51
C GLU A 176 -5.19 12.42 15.99
N ALA A 177 -6.10 12.24 16.94
CA ALA A 177 -6.61 10.93 17.30
C ALA A 177 -7.54 10.42 16.19
N VAL A 178 -7.46 9.13 15.88
CA VAL A 178 -8.29 8.47 14.86
C VAL A 178 -8.94 7.21 15.40
N GLY A 179 -10.19 6.98 15.00
CA GLY A 179 -10.81 5.67 15.06
C GLY A 179 -10.43 4.88 13.81
N THR A 180 -10.12 3.59 13.96
CA THR A 180 -9.76 2.72 12.84
C THR A 180 -10.71 1.54 12.74
N ALA A 181 -11.05 1.15 11.52
CA ALA A 181 -11.81 -0.06 11.20
C ALA A 181 -11.15 -0.78 10.03
N GLY A 182 -11.17 -2.11 10.07
CA GLY A 182 -10.62 -2.93 8.98
C GLY A 182 -11.46 -4.18 8.74
N VAL A 183 -11.53 -4.61 7.48
CA VAL A 183 -12.11 -5.88 7.08
C VAL A 183 -11.16 -6.55 6.10
N ASP A 184 -10.78 -7.79 6.40
CA ASP A 184 -10.01 -8.64 5.51
C ASP A 184 -10.89 -9.83 5.10
N PHE A 185 -11.08 -10.01 3.78
CA PHE A 185 -11.84 -11.09 3.20
C PHE A 185 -11.01 -11.84 2.17
N SER A 186 -11.08 -13.17 2.19
CA SER A 186 -10.56 -13.99 1.11
C SER A 186 -11.47 -15.17 0.83
N HIS A 187 -11.64 -15.49 -0.46
CA HIS A 187 -12.42 -16.66 -0.89
C HIS A 187 -11.70 -17.41 -2.01
N GLN A 188 -11.51 -18.71 -1.81
CA GLN A 188 -10.92 -19.63 -2.77
C GLN A 188 -12.04 -20.29 -3.58
N PHE A 189 -12.25 -19.87 -4.84
CA PHE A 189 -13.27 -20.46 -5.72
C PHE A 189 -12.93 -21.89 -6.15
N ASN A 190 -11.65 -22.13 -6.43
CA ASN A 190 -11.11 -23.43 -6.83
C ASN A 190 -9.59 -23.48 -6.53
N ALA A 191 -8.92 -24.55 -6.89
CA ALA A 191 -7.49 -24.75 -6.59
C ALA A 191 -6.56 -23.66 -7.14
N SER A 192 -7.00 -22.91 -8.18
CA SER A 192 -6.19 -21.90 -8.84
C SER A 192 -6.70 -20.47 -8.68
N THR A 193 -7.98 -20.26 -8.37
CA THR A 193 -8.59 -18.91 -8.38
C THR A 193 -9.00 -18.45 -7.00
N ARG A 194 -8.53 -17.29 -6.56
CA ARG A 194 -8.83 -16.69 -5.26
C ARG A 194 -9.16 -15.22 -5.38
N LEU A 195 -10.20 -14.80 -4.67
CA LEU A 195 -10.56 -13.39 -4.45
C LEU A 195 -10.02 -12.92 -3.10
N LEU A 196 -9.47 -11.73 -3.08
CA LEU A 196 -8.98 -11.03 -1.89
C LEU A 196 -9.64 -9.66 -1.84
N ASN A 197 -10.08 -9.24 -0.67
CA ASN A 197 -10.52 -7.88 -0.44
C ASN A 197 -10.01 -7.39 0.92
N LYS A 198 -9.48 -6.19 0.95
CA LYS A 198 -9.03 -5.52 2.16
C LYS A 198 -9.61 -4.11 2.21
N LEU A 199 -10.39 -3.83 3.25
CA LEU A 199 -10.95 -2.53 3.55
C LEU A 199 -10.28 -1.99 4.80
N ILE A 200 -9.83 -0.74 4.77
CA ILE A 200 -9.29 -0.01 5.92
C ILE A 200 -9.94 1.36 5.93
N ALA A 201 -10.45 1.77 7.08
CA ALA A 201 -10.96 3.11 7.32
C ALA A 201 -10.27 3.72 8.53
N GLU A 202 -9.82 4.97 8.41
CA GLU A 202 -9.26 5.77 9.49
C GLU A 202 -10.03 7.09 9.55
N SER A 203 -10.75 7.34 10.63
CA SER A 203 -11.58 8.53 10.84
C SER A 203 -11.01 9.41 11.92
N GLY A 204 -10.62 10.63 11.57
CA GLY A 204 -10.18 11.68 12.47
C GLY A 204 -11.04 12.95 12.32
N SER A 205 -10.71 13.97 13.07
CA SER A 205 -11.43 15.26 13.03
C SER A 205 -11.20 16.03 11.73
N SER A 206 -10.00 15.91 11.16
CA SER A 206 -9.61 16.64 9.94
C SER A 206 -10.07 15.92 8.67
N ASN A 207 -10.00 14.59 8.62
CA ASN A 207 -10.31 13.79 7.43
C ASN A 207 -10.67 12.35 7.81
N THR A 208 -11.55 11.73 7.03
CA THR A 208 -11.73 10.28 7.02
C THR A 208 -11.14 9.72 5.74
N SER A 209 -10.21 8.78 5.87
CA SER A 209 -9.59 8.05 4.77
C SER A 209 -10.14 6.63 4.72
N ILE A 210 -10.61 6.19 3.55
CA ILE A 210 -11.13 4.84 3.31
C ILE A 210 -10.37 4.26 2.13
N ARG A 211 -9.72 3.10 2.34
CA ARG A 211 -9.06 2.35 1.28
C ARG A 211 -9.72 0.98 1.12
N ASN A 212 -10.06 0.64 -0.10
CA ASN A 212 -10.53 -0.70 -0.45
C ASN A 212 -9.66 -1.27 -1.56
N ASP A 213 -9.02 -2.40 -1.31
CA ASP A 213 -8.18 -3.12 -2.26
C ASP A 213 -8.84 -4.47 -2.57
N LEU A 214 -9.31 -4.63 -3.80
CA LEU A 214 -9.88 -5.87 -4.35
C LEU A 214 -8.88 -6.49 -5.31
N SER A 215 -8.65 -7.80 -5.22
CA SER A 215 -7.75 -8.53 -6.11
C SER A 215 -8.28 -9.92 -6.43
N LEU A 216 -8.31 -10.26 -7.71
CA LEU A 216 -8.55 -11.61 -8.21
C LEU A 216 -7.21 -12.21 -8.64
N GLU A 217 -6.76 -13.26 -7.92
CA GLU A 217 -5.53 -13.99 -8.23
C GLU A 217 -5.84 -15.30 -8.92
N VAL A 218 -5.12 -15.59 -10.02
CA VAL A 218 -5.18 -16.88 -10.75
C VAL A 218 -3.78 -17.49 -10.77
N LYS A 219 -3.61 -18.65 -10.13
CA LYS A 219 -2.37 -19.40 -10.10
C LYS A 219 -2.05 -19.98 -11.48
N MET A 220 -0.84 -19.73 -11.96
CA MET A 220 -0.28 -20.32 -13.18
C MET A 220 0.51 -21.59 -12.86
N ASN A 221 1.22 -21.58 -11.72
CA ASN A 221 1.96 -22.70 -11.17
C ASN A 221 2.12 -22.57 -9.65
N ARG A 222 3.01 -23.36 -9.02
CA ARG A 222 3.21 -23.35 -7.57
C ARG A 222 3.72 -22.02 -7.02
N LYS A 223 4.49 -21.25 -7.79
CA LYS A 223 5.14 -20.00 -7.36
C LYS A 223 4.57 -18.77 -8.06
N LEU A 224 3.98 -18.89 -9.26
CA LEU A 224 3.53 -17.79 -10.08
C LEU A 224 2.02 -17.70 -10.16
N SER A 225 1.50 -16.50 -10.06
CA SER A 225 0.08 -16.16 -10.28
C SER A 225 -0.03 -14.87 -11.10
N LEU A 226 -1.15 -14.70 -11.76
CA LEU A 226 -1.59 -13.43 -12.33
C LEU A 226 -2.64 -12.82 -11.41
N ALA A 227 -2.53 -11.52 -11.11
CA ALA A 227 -3.47 -10.80 -10.27
C ALA A 227 -4.04 -9.58 -10.98
N ALA A 228 -5.36 -9.50 -11.08
CA ALA A 228 -6.09 -8.30 -11.47
C ALA A 228 -6.55 -7.58 -10.19
N GLY A 229 -6.09 -6.34 -9.99
CA GLY A 229 -6.36 -5.54 -8.80
C GLY A 229 -7.16 -4.29 -9.12
N PHE A 230 -8.02 -3.89 -8.20
CA PHE A 230 -8.74 -2.63 -8.21
C PHE A 230 -8.73 -2.01 -6.82
N SER A 231 -8.11 -0.83 -6.71
CA SER A 231 -7.99 -0.10 -5.46
C SER A 231 -8.77 1.20 -5.54
N VAL A 232 -9.49 1.53 -4.47
CA VAL A 232 -10.18 2.81 -4.28
C VAL A 232 -9.64 3.43 -3.00
N LEU A 233 -9.20 4.69 -3.08
CA LEU A 233 -8.85 5.52 -1.95
C LEU A 233 -9.79 6.72 -1.91
N GLU A 234 -10.52 6.89 -0.82
CA GLU A 234 -11.38 8.03 -0.59
C GLU A 234 -10.89 8.85 0.60
N ASN A 235 -10.83 10.17 0.41
CA ASN A 235 -10.57 11.16 1.43
C ASN A 235 -11.77 12.10 1.51
N THR A 236 -12.44 12.17 2.65
CA THR A 236 -13.66 12.98 2.78
C THR A 236 -13.39 14.48 2.70
N LYS A 237 -12.18 14.91 3.14
CA LYS A 237 -11.72 16.30 3.13
C LYS A 237 -10.33 16.39 2.49
N PRO A 238 -10.21 16.20 1.16
CA PRO A 238 -8.93 16.31 0.48
C PRO A 238 -8.45 17.78 0.49
N PRO A 239 -7.14 18.05 0.36
CA PRO A 239 -6.61 19.39 0.15
C PRO A 239 -7.26 20.08 -1.06
N ALA A 240 -7.29 21.43 -1.04
CA ALA A 240 -7.94 22.23 -2.06
C ALA A 240 -7.42 21.88 -3.48
N GLY A 241 -8.35 21.75 -4.43
CA GLY A 241 -8.03 21.42 -5.83
C GLY A 241 -7.80 19.93 -6.13
N LEU A 242 -7.95 19.06 -5.14
CA LEU A 242 -7.84 17.61 -5.31
C LEU A 242 -9.20 16.90 -5.26
N LYS A 243 -9.27 15.74 -5.91
CA LYS A 243 -10.47 14.87 -5.88
C LYS A 243 -10.54 14.11 -4.57
N ARG A 244 -11.75 13.75 -4.18
CA ARG A 244 -12.00 12.92 -2.99
C ARG A 244 -11.62 11.46 -3.21
N THR A 245 -11.78 10.96 -4.43
CA THR A 245 -11.65 9.55 -4.75
C THR A 245 -10.59 9.36 -5.81
N ASP A 246 -9.64 8.48 -5.52
CA ASP A 246 -8.64 7.97 -6.44
C ASP A 246 -8.89 6.48 -6.70
N THR A 247 -8.74 6.06 -7.94
CA THR A 247 -8.88 4.65 -8.34
C THR A 247 -7.66 4.18 -9.09
N ILE A 248 -7.22 2.95 -8.81
CA ILE A 248 -6.08 2.32 -9.47
C ILE A 248 -6.48 0.91 -9.90
N THR A 249 -6.34 0.63 -11.19
CA THR A 249 -6.48 -0.73 -11.73
C THR A 249 -5.10 -1.27 -12.08
N THR A 250 -4.79 -2.48 -11.64
CA THR A 250 -3.49 -3.12 -11.86
C THR A 250 -3.64 -4.50 -12.48
N LEU A 251 -2.64 -4.90 -13.26
CA LEU A 251 -2.44 -6.28 -13.71
C LEU A 251 -1.00 -6.66 -13.36
N ASN A 252 -0.85 -7.60 -12.43
CA ASN A 252 0.43 -7.93 -11.83
C ASN A 252 0.79 -9.39 -12.02
N LEU A 253 2.06 -9.64 -12.28
CA LEU A 253 2.67 -10.94 -12.04
C LEU A 253 3.01 -11.04 -10.56
N VAL A 254 2.59 -12.13 -9.93
CA VAL A 254 2.79 -12.39 -8.50
C VAL A 254 3.71 -13.59 -8.34
N TYR A 255 4.78 -13.42 -7.57
CA TYR A 255 5.66 -14.50 -7.14
C TYR A 255 5.43 -14.78 -5.67
N ALA A 256 5.11 -16.03 -5.33
CA ALA A 256 4.90 -16.47 -3.96
C ALA A 256 6.20 -17.09 -3.39
N PHE A 257 6.59 -16.62 -2.20
CA PHE A 257 7.62 -17.24 -1.37
C PHE A 257 6.91 -18.13 -0.35
N PRO A 258 6.88 -19.46 -0.55
CA PRO A 258 6.20 -20.37 0.36
C PRO A 258 6.89 -20.36 1.73
N ALA A 259 6.10 -20.66 2.78
CA ALA A 259 6.66 -20.94 4.09
C ALA A 259 7.40 -22.27 4.07
N HIS A 260 8.53 -22.35 4.75
CA HIS A 260 9.14 -23.60 5.15
C HIS A 260 8.29 -24.23 6.27
N HIS A 261 7.93 -25.47 6.12
CA HIS A 261 7.33 -26.33 7.15
C HIS A 261 8.39 -27.03 7.97
#